data_7d2aea5a9c51535aaf27e6dfaadd6b49
#
_entry.id   7d2aea5a9c51535aaf27e6dfaadd6b49
#
_cell.length_a   1.000
_cell.length_b   1.000
_cell.length_c   1.000
_cell.angle_alpha   90.00
_cell.angle_beta   90.00
_cell.angle_gamma   90.00
#
_symmetry.space_group_name_H-M   'P 1'
#
loop_
_entity.id
_entity.type
_entity.pdbx_description
1 polymer ?
#
loop_
_entity_poly.entity_id
_entity_poly.type
_entity_poly.pdbx_seq_one_letter_code
_entity_poly.pdbx_strand_id
1 'polypeptide(L)'
;MLLVDLDLEAPGLASALLRPDEYPRWGVVDWFIEDLVGQGDDVVRDMVACPRWGQDMLGEIMVVPAYTFDSQEYIAKLGRVYLDRPAFHLGERPQRWTERLQRLLETLEKQEQPDVVLLDSRSGLHDIAAALVTELGAHVLLFAVDTEATWMGYRVLFRHWQTYGTARRMRNRLSMVAAQVPPRRPHYLDHFREAAWDLFRDTLYDEVGDEADPAGEDLFSFDLMDDNAPHQPIPVYWNEGLAAVSLLQHVDDSVVGYAYHRFLGWFDGWMSQLEGAKP
;
A
#
# COMPACT_ATOMS: atom_id res chain seq x y z
N MET A 1 6.75 -13.28 4.17
CA MET A 1 6.20 -11.96 3.78
C MET A 1 6.78 -11.56 2.45
N LEU A 2 5.96 -11.06 1.52
CA LEU A 2 6.38 -10.54 0.21
C LEU A 2 6.19 -9.03 0.14
N LEU A 3 7.23 -8.30 -0.23
CA LEU A 3 7.23 -6.84 -0.43
C LEU A 3 7.34 -6.55 -1.93
N VAL A 4 6.41 -5.79 -2.49
CA VAL A 4 6.41 -5.44 -3.91
C VAL A 4 6.47 -3.93 -4.08
N ASP A 5 7.50 -3.43 -4.75
CA ASP A 5 7.68 -2.00 -5.04
C ASP A 5 6.87 -1.61 -6.29
N LEU A 6 5.77 -0.89 -6.05
CA LEU A 6 4.89 -0.34 -7.09
C LEU A 6 4.99 1.19 -7.18
N ASP A 7 5.89 1.84 -6.43
CA ASP A 7 6.22 3.25 -6.67
C ASP A 7 7.20 3.36 -7.86
N LEU A 8 6.67 3.10 -9.04
CA LEU A 8 7.48 2.96 -10.25
C LEU A 8 8.13 4.29 -10.68
N GLU A 9 7.64 5.44 -10.26
CA GLU A 9 8.19 6.74 -10.61
C GLU A 9 9.25 7.24 -9.63
N ALA A 10 9.18 6.80 -8.37
CA ALA A 10 10.15 7.16 -7.33
C ALA A 10 10.51 5.94 -6.45
N PRO A 11 10.96 4.84 -7.07
CA PRO A 11 11.18 3.58 -6.37
C PRO A 11 12.25 3.70 -5.29
N GLY A 12 11.95 3.19 -4.10
CA GLY A 12 12.84 3.31 -2.94
C GLY A 12 12.92 2.07 -2.07
N LEU A 13 11.91 1.21 -2.11
CA LEU A 13 11.78 0.05 -1.25
C LEU A 13 13.02 -0.87 -1.33
N ALA A 14 13.40 -1.24 -2.54
CA ALA A 14 14.52 -2.15 -2.74
C ALA A 14 15.86 -1.57 -2.26
N SER A 15 16.11 -0.28 -2.47
CA SER A 15 17.34 0.37 -2.03
C SER A 15 17.48 0.45 -0.51
N ALA A 16 16.36 0.42 0.22
CA ALA A 16 16.35 0.38 1.68
C ALA A 16 16.57 -1.04 2.24
N LEU A 17 16.32 -2.08 1.46
CA LEU A 17 16.31 -3.47 1.90
C LEU A 17 17.45 -4.33 1.31
N LEU A 18 17.86 -4.06 0.08
CA LEU A 18 18.79 -4.88 -0.68
C LEU A 18 20.13 -4.16 -0.89
N ARG A 19 21.22 -4.92 -0.79
CA ARG A 19 22.54 -4.46 -1.29
C ARG A 19 22.58 -4.58 -2.80
N PRO A 20 23.50 -3.88 -3.49
CA PRO A 20 23.62 -3.94 -4.95
C PRO A 20 23.78 -5.36 -5.53
N ASP A 21 24.47 -6.25 -4.81
CA ASP A 21 24.70 -7.64 -5.22
C ASP A 21 23.55 -8.60 -4.84
N GLU A 22 22.51 -8.11 -4.22
CA GLU A 22 21.31 -8.88 -3.84
C GLU A 22 20.12 -8.64 -4.76
N TYR A 23 20.22 -7.64 -5.67
CA TYR A 23 19.13 -7.37 -6.59
C TYR A 23 18.85 -8.56 -7.51
N PRO A 24 17.57 -8.88 -7.76
CA PRO A 24 17.22 -9.93 -8.70
C PRO A 24 17.50 -9.46 -10.14
N ARG A 25 17.40 -10.37 -11.07
CA ARG A 25 17.67 -10.11 -12.49
C ARG A 25 16.65 -9.15 -13.11
N TRP A 26 15.38 -9.21 -12.66
CA TRP A 26 14.25 -8.46 -13.20
C TRP A 26 13.48 -7.73 -12.11
N GLY A 27 12.90 -6.59 -12.45
CA GLY A 27 11.98 -5.84 -11.59
C GLY A 27 10.57 -5.82 -12.15
N VAL A 28 9.66 -5.16 -11.43
CA VAL A 28 8.24 -5.01 -11.82
C VAL A 28 8.12 -4.37 -13.21
N VAL A 29 8.90 -3.33 -13.49
CA VAL A 29 8.88 -2.64 -14.81
C VAL A 29 9.30 -3.59 -15.93
N ASP A 30 10.31 -4.43 -15.70
CA ASP A 30 10.75 -5.41 -16.70
C ASP A 30 9.65 -6.41 -17.00
N TRP A 31 8.99 -6.92 -15.96
CA TRP A 31 7.87 -7.84 -16.13
C TRP A 31 6.76 -7.23 -16.99
N PHE A 32 6.36 -5.99 -16.71
CA PHE A 32 5.33 -5.32 -17.51
C PHE A 32 5.71 -5.18 -18.98
N ILE A 33 6.98 -4.95 -19.28
CA ILE A 33 7.44 -4.84 -20.67
C ILE A 33 7.45 -6.20 -21.37
N GLU A 34 8.01 -7.22 -20.73
CA GLU A 34 8.06 -8.57 -21.29
C GLU A 34 6.66 -9.18 -21.44
N ASP A 35 5.75 -8.85 -20.54
CA ASP A 35 4.36 -9.28 -20.63
C ASP A 35 3.62 -8.67 -21.85
N LEU A 36 3.99 -7.48 -22.33
CA LEU A 36 3.44 -6.90 -23.56
C LEU A 36 3.70 -7.77 -24.80
N VAL A 37 4.72 -8.63 -24.74
CA VAL A 37 5.08 -9.56 -25.82
C VAL A 37 4.82 -11.01 -25.45
N GLY A 38 4.12 -11.27 -24.32
CA GLY A 38 3.74 -12.60 -23.89
C GLY A 38 4.82 -13.39 -23.19
N GLN A 39 5.90 -12.74 -22.70
CA GLN A 39 7.05 -13.36 -22.02
C GLN A 39 7.08 -13.10 -20.51
N GLY A 40 5.98 -12.61 -19.91
CA GLY A 40 5.92 -12.30 -18.49
C GLY A 40 6.22 -13.49 -17.58
N ASP A 41 5.73 -14.69 -17.92
CA ASP A 41 5.93 -15.90 -17.12
C ASP A 41 7.42 -16.35 -17.06
N ASP A 42 8.21 -15.99 -18.05
CA ASP A 42 9.64 -16.31 -18.07
C ASP A 42 10.44 -15.38 -17.15
N VAL A 43 9.94 -14.18 -16.92
CA VAL A 43 10.60 -13.15 -16.09
C VAL A 43 10.30 -13.34 -14.61
N VAL A 44 9.07 -13.71 -14.26
CA VAL A 44 8.59 -13.71 -12.88
C VAL A 44 9.44 -14.55 -11.91
N ARG A 45 10.07 -15.61 -12.40
CA ARG A 45 10.92 -16.52 -11.60
C ARG A 45 12.19 -15.86 -11.06
N ASP A 46 12.68 -14.86 -11.78
CA ASP A 46 13.95 -14.18 -11.45
C ASP A 46 13.70 -12.74 -10.94
N MET A 47 12.51 -12.48 -10.37
CA MET A 47 12.11 -11.16 -9.85
C MET A 47 12.21 -11.04 -8.33
N VAL A 48 12.35 -12.15 -7.62
CA VAL A 48 12.30 -12.18 -6.15
C VAL A 48 13.71 -12.22 -5.59
N ALA A 49 13.98 -11.36 -4.62
CA ALA A 49 15.22 -11.36 -3.84
C ALA A 49 14.92 -11.57 -2.35
N CYS A 50 15.79 -12.31 -1.66
CA CYS A 50 15.75 -12.49 -0.22
C CYS A 50 16.96 -11.79 0.40
N PRO A 51 16.79 -10.68 1.14
CA PRO A 51 17.90 -9.96 1.74
C PRO A 51 18.62 -10.82 2.78
N ARG A 52 19.96 -10.86 2.74
CA ARG A 52 20.77 -11.70 3.63
C ARG A 52 20.60 -11.38 5.11
N TRP A 53 20.33 -10.11 5.44
CA TRP A 53 20.11 -9.70 6.82
C TRP A 53 18.82 -10.27 7.43
N GLY A 54 17.86 -10.69 6.60
CA GLY A 54 16.60 -11.29 7.05
C GLY A 54 16.68 -12.80 7.32
N GLN A 55 17.82 -13.47 7.01
CA GLN A 55 17.94 -14.93 7.10
C GLN A 55 17.91 -15.48 8.54
N ASP A 56 18.24 -14.65 9.52
CA ASP A 56 18.21 -15.02 10.95
C ASP A 56 16.86 -14.68 11.65
N MET A 57 15.87 -14.20 10.88
CA MET A 57 14.55 -13.84 11.42
C MET A 57 13.60 -15.04 11.47
N LEU A 58 12.54 -14.95 12.27
CA LEU A 58 11.50 -16.00 12.39
C LEU A 58 10.58 -16.11 11.17
N GLY A 59 10.97 -15.60 10.02
CA GLY A 59 10.22 -15.65 8.78
C GLY A 59 11.03 -15.12 7.64
N GLU A 60 10.66 -15.49 6.44
CA GLU A 60 11.34 -15.08 5.23
C GLU A 60 10.79 -13.73 4.73
N ILE A 61 11.70 -12.82 4.39
CA ILE A 61 11.39 -11.56 3.72
C ILE A 61 11.79 -11.69 2.26
N MET A 62 10.83 -11.53 1.38
CA MET A 62 11.00 -11.55 -0.07
C MET A 62 10.69 -10.16 -0.64
N VAL A 63 11.50 -9.69 -1.56
CA VAL A 63 11.42 -8.36 -2.15
C VAL A 63 11.35 -8.46 -3.67
N VAL A 64 10.34 -7.85 -4.25
CA VAL A 64 10.21 -7.64 -5.69
C VAL A 64 10.44 -6.14 -5.96
N PRO A 65 11.61 -5.75 -6.49
CA PRO A 65 11.94 -4.36 -6.75
C PRO A 65 11.19 -3.81 -7.96
N ALA A 66 10.99 -2.50 -8.01
CA ALA A 66 10.47 -1.85 -9.22
C ALA A 66 11.42 -2.00 -10.41
N TYR A 67 12.73 -2.00 -10.14
CA TYR A 67 13.80 -2.10 -11.14
C TYR A 67 15.01 -2.86 -10.61
N THR A 68 15.89 -3.30 -11.52
CA THR A 68 17.16 -3.93 -11.16
C THR A 68 18.25 -2.89 -10.92
N PHE A 69 19.32 -3.25 -10.20
CA PHE A 69 20.38 -2.32 -9.82
C PHE A 69 21.06 -1.61 -11.03
N ASP A 70 21.19 -2.26 -12.16
CA ASP A 70 21.82 -1.69 -13.38
C ASP A 70 20.82 -1.55 -14.52
N SER A 71 19.73 -0.79 -14.30
CA SER A 71 18.68 -0.60 -15.31
C SER A 71 18.88 0.68 -16.10
N GLN A 72 19.76 0.67 -17.11
CA GLN A 72 20.01 1.84 -17.99
C GLN A 72 18.75 2.23 -18.80
N GLU A 73 17.85 1.30 -19.05
CA GLU A 73 16.64 1.51 -19.86
C GLU A 73 15.38 1.80 -19.05
N TYR A 74 15.51 1.97 -17.74
CA TYR A 74 14.35 2.07 -16.85
C TYR A 74 13.35 3.14 -17.28
N ILE A 75 13.83 4.36 -17.53
CA ILE A 75 12.98 5.50 -17.93
C ILE A 75 12.28 5.22 -19.28
N ALA A 76 12.97 4.60 -20.22
CA ALA A 76 12.39 4.23 -21.51
C ALA A 76 11.32 3.14 -21.40
N LYS A 77 11.48 2.22 -20.44
CA LYS A 77 10.50 1.16 -20.13
C LYS A 77 9.29 1.73 -19.39
N LEU A 78 9.51 2.63 -18.43
CA LEU A 78 8.45 3.20 -17.58
C LEU A 78 7.29 3.80 -18.38
N GLY A 79 7.57 4.51 -19.46
CA GLY A 79 6.55 5.07 -20.34
C GLY A 79 5.62 4.05 -21.03
N ARG A 80 5.94 2.75 -20.96
CA ARG A 80 5.15 1.67 -21.58
C ARG A 80 4.50 0.73 -20.57
N VAL A 81 4.80 0.86 -19.30
CA VAL A 81 4.28 -0.03 -18.22
C VAL A 81 2.76 -0.05 -18.19
N TYR A 82 2.13 1.11 -18.38
CA TYR A 82 0.67 1.28 -18.25
C TYR A 82 -0.11 0.94 -19.51
N LEU A 83 0.57 0.44 -20.57
CA LEU A 83 -0.12 0.01 -21.78
C LEU A 83 -0.90 -1.28 -21.55
N ASP A 84 -2.05 -1.39 -22.20
CA ASP A 84 -2.79 -2.64 -22.24
C ASP A 84 -2.03 -3.69 -23.07
N ARG A 85 -2.04 -4.94 -22.60
CA ARG A 85 -1.46 -6.05 -23.34
C ARG A 85 -2.37 -6.44 -24.51
N PRO A 86 -1.86 -6.53 -25.74
CA PRO A 86 -2.67 -6.97 -26.87
C PRO A 86 -3.09 -8.42 -26.72
N ALA A 87 -4.17 -8.80 -27.38
CA ALA A 87 -4.56 -10.20 -27.52
C ALA A 87 -3.56 -10.93 -28.45
N PHE A 88 -3.10 -12.12 -28.03
CA PHE A 88 -2.17 -12.94 -28.83
C PHE A 88 -2.88 -14.06 -29.57
N HIS A 89 -4.06 -14.46 -29.10
CA HIS A 89 -4.82 -15.59 -29.64
C HIS A 89 -6.22 -15.16 -30.12
N LEU A 90 -6.73 -15.89 -31.12
CA LEU A 90 -8.08 -15.66 -31.63
C LEU A 90 -9.12 -15.88 -30.52
N GLY A 91 -9.95 -14.86 -30.25
CA GLY A 91 -10.95 -14.90 -29.19
C GLY A 91 -10.46 -14.37 -27.83
N GLU A 92 -9.18 -14.08 -27.67
CA GLU A 92 -8.65 -13.36 -26.51
C GLU A 92 -8.97 -11.86 -26.64
N ARG A 93 -9.20 -11.18 -25.50
CA ARG A 93 -9.31 -9.72 -25.45
C ARG A 93 -8.02 -9.08 -24.94
N PRO A 94 -7.74 -7.83 -25.26
CA PRO A 94 -6.66 -7.08 -24.61
C PRO A 94 -6.84 -7.09 -23.09
N GLN A 95 -5.73 -7.19 -22.36
CA GLN A 95 -5.73 -7.12 -20.89
C GLN A 95 -5.34 -5.72 -20.44
N ARG A 96 -6.18 -5.11 -19.62
CA ARG A 96 -5.89 -3.81 -19.01
C ARG A 96 -4.68 -3.94 -18.08
N TRP A 97 -4.02 -2.82 -17.84
CA TRP A 97 -2.88 -2.76 -16.93
C TRP A 97 -3.21 -3.33 -15.53
N THR A 98 -4.38 -3.03 -14.99
CA THR A 98 -4.83 -3.51 -13.69
C THR A 98 -5.01 -5.03 -13.64
N GLU A 99 -5.53 -5.63 -14.71
CA GLU A 99 -5.67 -7.08 -14.84
C GLU A 99 -4.31 -7.77 -14.96
N ARG A 100 -3.35 -7.12 -15.59
CA ARG A 100 -1.97 -7.58 -15.68
C ARG A 100 -1.29 -7.54 -14.31
N LEU A 101 -1.47 -6.44 -13.55
CA LEU A 101 -0.98 -6.34 -12.18
C LEU A 101 -1.57 -7.43 -11.28
N GLN A 102 -2.87 -7.65 -11.34
CA GLN A 102 -3.53 -8.72 -10.58
C GLN A 102 -2.90 -10.08 -10.91
N ARG A 103 -2.72 -10.39 -12.19
CA ARG A 103 -2.09 -11.64 -12.63
C ARG A 103 -0.64 -11.79 -12.16
N LEU A 104 0.15 -10.71 -12.16
CA LEU A 104 1.49 -10.72 -11.59
C LEU A 104 1.47 -11.11 -10.12
N LEU A 105 0.62 -10.45 -9.33
CA LEU A 105 0.51 -10.71 -7.88
C LEU A 105 0.02 -12.13 -7.61
N GLU A 106 -1.01 -12.61 -8.28
CA GLU A 106 -1.50 -14.00 -8.18
C GLU A 106 -0.42 -15.02 -8.53
N THR A 107 0.44 -14.70 -9.51
CA THR A 107 1.57 -15.57 -9.90
C THR A 107 2.63 -15.60 -8.81
N LEU A 108 3.00 -14.45 -8.27
CA LEU A 108 3.97 -14.34 -7.16
C LEU A 108 3.44 -15.03 -5.90
N GLU A 109 2.19 -14.80 -5.52
CA GLU A 109 1.55 -15.47 -4.38
C GLU A 109 1.55 -17.00 -4.53
N LYS A 110 1.25 -17.49 -5.73
CA LYS A 110 1.26 -18.93 -6.01
C LYS A 110 2.66 -19.56 -5.96
N GLN A 111 3.69 -18.81 -6.38
CA GLN A 111 5.07 -19.30 -6.40
C GLN A 111 5.70 -19.25 -5.02
N GLU A 112 5.56 -18.11 -4.33
CA GLU A 112 6.28 -17.82 -3.09
C GLU A 112 5.47 -18.15 -1.83
N GLN A 113 4.15 -18.34 -1.94
CA GLN A 113 3.23 -18.66 -0.86
C GLN A 113 3.40 -17.80 0.40
N PRO A 114 3.45 -16.47 0.27
CA PRO A 114 3.66 -15.59 1.41
C PRO A 114 2.42 -15.55 2.31
N ASP A 115 2.60 -15.43 3.63
CA ASP A 115 1.50 -15.18 4.57
C ASP A 115 0.90 -13.79 4.38
N VAL A 116 1.72 -12.82 3.98
CA VAL A 116 1.35 -11.41 3.78
C VAL A 116 2.05 -10.85 2.55
N VAL A 117 1.31 -10.10 1.74
CA VAL A 117 1.85 -9.29 0.64
C VAL A 117 1.68 -7.82 0.99
N LEU A 118 2.79 -7.08 1.02
CA LEU A 118 2.79 -5.63 1.20
C LEU A 118 3.14 -4.97 -0.13
N LEU A 119 2.27 -4.06 -0.58
CA LEU A 119 2.44 -3.32 -1.82
C LEU A 119 2.84 -1.88 -1.46
N ASP A 120 4.08 -1.51 -1.79
CA ASP A 120 4.53 -0.13 -1.67
C ASP A 120 4.07 0.65 -2.89
N SER A 121 3.12 1.54 -2.71
CA SER A 121 2.55 2.31 -3.80
C SER A 121 2.80 3.80 -3.61
N ARG A 122 2.94 4.48 -4.74
CA ARG A 122 3.11 5.92 -4.78
C ARG A 122 2.03 6.66 -3.99
N SER A 123 2.46 7.67 -3.26
CA SER A 123 1.55 8.63 -2.62
C SER A 123 0.85 9.51 -3.65
N GLY A 124 -0.42 9.82 -3.45
CA GLY A 124 -1.18 10.79 -4.25
C GLY A 124 -2.28 10.19 -5.12
N LEU A 125 -2.84 11.05 -5.99
CA LEU A 125 -3.99 10.77 -6.84
C LEU A 125 -3.55 10.04 -8.13
N HIS A 126 -3.04 8.82 -8.01
CA HIS A 126 -2.59 8.06 -9.17
C HIS A 126 -3.50 6.85 -9.42
N ASP A 127 -3.65 6.45 -10.69
CA ASP A 127 -4.47 5.32 -11.11
C ASP A 127 -4.07 4.00 -10.43
N ILE A 128 -2.79 3.84 -10.07
CA ILE A 128 -2.30 2.67 -9.33
C ILE A 128 -2.99 2.55 -7.97
N ALA A 129 -3.00 3.60 -7.17
CA ALA A 129 -3.63 3.58 -5.85
C ALA A 129 -5.12 3.24 -5.95
N ALA A 130 -5.81 3.79 -6.96
CA ALA A 130 -7.21 3.45 -7.22
C ALA A 130 -7.38 1.96 -7.58
N ALA A 131 -6.53 1.41 -8.44
CA ALA A 131 -6.59 0.01 -8.86
C ALA A 131 -6.33 -0.96 -7.71
N LEU A 132 -5.31 -0.69 -6.87
CA LEU A 132 -4.98 -1.50 -5.69
C LEU A 132 -6.18 -1.64 -4.75
N VAL A 133 -6.89 -0.55 -4.52
CA VAL A 133 -8.04 -0.53 -3.62
C VAL A 133 -9.27 -1.17 -4.25
N THR A 134 -9.57 -0.85 -5.52
CA THR A 134 -10.84 -1.23 -6.15
C THR A 134 -10.83 -2.62 -6.76
N GLU A 135 -9.72 -3.03 -7.36
CA GLU A 135 -9.64 -4.29 -8.13
C GLU A 135 -8.97 -5.42 -7.33
N LEU A 136 -7.90 -5.14 -6.58
CA LEU A 136 -7.20 -6.15 -5.79
C LEU A 136 -7.84 -6.46 -4.44
N GLY A 137 -8.71 -5.61 -3.95
CA GLY A 137 -9.35 -5.84 -2.66
C GLY A 137 -8.40 -5.68 -1.46
N ALA A 138 -7.27 -5.02 -1.63
CA ALA A 138 -6.30 -4.80 -0.58
C ALA A 138 -6.83 -3.93 0.56
N HIS A 139 -6.35 -4.15 1.78
CA HIS A 139 -6.47 -3.18 2.87
C HIS A 139 -5.48 -2.05 2.65
N VAL A 140 -5.91 -0.81 2.79
CA VAL A 140 -5.12 0.37 2.43
C VAL A 140 -4.78 1.21 3.64
N LEU A 141 -3.50 1.41 3.85
CA LEU A 141 -2.96 2.33 4.83
C LEU A 141 -2.74 3.70 4.18
N LEU A 142 -3.52 4.69 4.58
CA LEU A 142 -3.47 6.04 4.06
C LEU A 142 -2.53 6.89 4.93
N PHE A 143 -1.28 7.03 4.50
CA PHE A 143 -0.28 7.82 5.21
C PHE A 143 -0.52 9.31 5.00
N ALA A 144 -0.73 10.04 6.09
CA ALA A 144 -1.02 11.46 6.07
C ALA A 144 -0.15 12.23 7.09
N VAL A 145 0.29 13.40 6.69
CA VAL A 145 0.80 14.44 7.60
C VAL A 145 -0.32 15.47 7.77
N ASP A 146 -0.53 15.97 8.99
CA ASP A 146 -1.59 16.93 9.27
C ASP A 146 -1.31 18.28 8.62
N THR A 147 -1.63 18.39 7.33
CA THR A 147 -1.52 19.60 6.52
C THR A 147 -2.77 19.77 5.64
N GLU A 148 -3.12 21.02 5.35
CA GLU A 148 -4.24 21.33 4.47
C GLU A 148 -4.09 20.64 3.09
N ALA A 149 -2.88 20.64 2.52
CA ALA A 149 -2.60 20.01 1.23
C ALA A 149 -2.91 18.50 1.25
N THR A 150 -2.56 17.81 2.33
CA THR A 150 -2.86 16.37 2.50
C THR A 150 -4.37 16.13 2.53
N TRP A 151 -5.10 16.89 3.36
CA TRP A 151 -6.55 16.73 3.49
C TRP A 151 -7.31 17.09 2.21
N MET A 152 -6.86 18.12 1.49
CA MET A 152 -7.41 18.44 0.17
C MET A 152 -7.18 17.30 -0.84
N GLY A 153 -5.98 16.71 -0.86
CA GLY A 153 -5.67 15.58 -1.73
C GLY A 153 -6.60 14.38 -1.48
N TYR A 154 -6.73 13.96 -0.21
CA TYR A 154 -7.64 12.88 0.14
C TYR A 154 -9.11 13.21 -0.13
N ARG A 155 -9.54 14.46 0.07
CA ARG A 155 -10.91 14.89 -0.27
C ARG A 155 -11.21 14.74 -1.76
N VAL A 156 -10.26 15.08 -2.63
CA VAL A 156 -10.37 14.87 -4.09
C VAL A 156 -10.49 13.39 -4.41
N LEU A 157 -9.64 12.55 -3.82
CA LEU A 157 -9.66 11.09 -4.00
C LEU A 157 -10.99 10.47 -3.56
N PHE A 158 -11.45 10.79 -2.35
CA PHE A 158 -12.66 10.20 -1.79
C PHE A 158 -13.93 10.64 -2.53
N ARG A 159 -14.00 11.90 -2.97
CA ARG A 159 -15.08 12.39 -3.84
C ARG A 159 -15.09 11.72 -5.20
N HIS A 160 -13.91 11.42 -5.76
CA HIS A 160 -13.81 10.62 -6.98
C HIS A 160 -14.44 9.22 -6.75
N TRP A 161 -14.10 8.55 -5.67
CA TRP A 161 -14.67 7.25 -5.33
C TRP A 161 -16.20 7.28 -5.12
N GLN A 162 -16.72 8.36 -4.53
CA GLN A 162 -18.18 8.59 -4.43
C GLN A 162 -18.80 8.70 -5.82
N THR A 163 -18.24 9.57 -6.66
CA THR A 163 -18.76 9.88 -8.01
C THR A 163 -18.86 8.62 -8.88
N TYR A 164 -17.89 7.72 -8.78
CA TYR A 164 -17.85 6.47 -9.56
C TYR A 164 -18.46 5.26 -8.83
N GLY A 165 -19.09 5.48 -7.67
CA GLY A 165 -19.81 4.44 -6.93
C GLY A 165 -18.91 3.36 -6.32
N THR A 166 -17.59 3.60 -6.21
CA THR A 166 -16.63 2.65 -5.65
C THR A 166 -16.47 2.78 -4.14
N ALA A 167 -16.82 3.92 -3.55
CA ALA A 167 -16.65 4.23 -2.13
C ALA A 167 -17.19 3.15 -1.19
N ARG A 168 -18.42 2.66 -1.42
CA ARG A 168 -19.07 1.62 -0.57
C ARG A 168 -18.30 0.29 -0.53
N ARG A 169 -17.60 -0.08 -1.61
CA ARG A 169 -16.87 -1.35 -1.70
C ARG A 169 -15.52 -1.34 -0.99
N MET A 170 -14.99 -0.16 -0.70
CA MET A 170 -13.61 -0.01 -0.22
C MET A 170 -13.49 0.67 1.14
N ARG A 171 -14.48 1.45 1.56
CA ARG A 171 -14.42 2.28 2.78
C ARG A 171 -14.12 1.50 4.07
N ASN A 172 -14.50 0.21 4.14
CA ASN A 172 -14.21 -0.69 5.27
C ASN A 172 -12.80 -1.31 5.23
N ARG A 173 -12.00 -0.99 4.22
CA ARG A 173 -10.61 -1.46 4.05
C ARG A 173 -9.60 -0.33 4.09
N LEU A 174 -9.97 0.79 4.68
CA LEU A 174 -9.12 1.96 4.82
C LEU A 174 -8.72 2.13 6.28
N SER A 175 -7.47 2.52 6.52
CA SER A 175 -6.99 2.96 7.84
C SER A 175 -6.08 4.18 7.68
N MET A 176 -6.26 5.18 8.55
CA MET A 176 -5.46 6.40 8.52
C MET A 176 -4.19 6.24 9.35
N VAL A 177 -3.04 6.49 8.73
CA VAL A 177 -1.74 6.52 9.42
C VAL A 177 -1.30 7.96 9.58
N ALA A 178 -1.19 8.43 10.83
CA ALA A 178 -0.62 9.72 11.14
C ALA A 178 0.91 9.64 11.01
N ALA A 179 1.42 10.01 9.84
CA ALA A 179 2.84 9.93 9.52
C ALA A 179 3.63 11.12 10.11
N GLN A 180 4.87 10.85 10.50
CA GLN A 180 5.81 11.86 11.00
C GLN A 180 5.24 12.71 12.16
N VAL A 181 4.55 12.07 13.10
CA VAL A 181 3.97 12.74 14.28
C VAL A 181 5.08 13.47 15.03
N PRO A 182 5.02 14.81 15.13
CA PRO A 182 6.09 15.60 15.75
C PRO A 182 6.09 15.43 17.28
N PRO A 183 7.27 15.20 17.91
CA PRO A 183 7.36 14.89 19.34
C PRO A 183 7.00 16.05 20.27
N ARG A 184 6.93 17.28 19.76
CA ARG A 184 6.74 18.50 20.54
C ARG A 184 5.48 19.30 20.17
N ARG A 185 4.48 18.66 19.58
CA ARG A 185 3.17 19.27 19.31
C ARG A 185 2.10 18.57 20.14
N PRO A 186 1.75 19.06 21.32
CA PRO A 186 0.61 18.57 22.06
C PRO A 186 -0.65 18.72 21.19
N HIS A 187 -1.59 17.80 21.30
CA HIS A 187 -2.83 17.77 20.54
C HIS A 187 -2.70 17.52 19.02
N TYR A 188 -1.51 17.16 18.51
CA TYR A 188 -1.36 16.86 17.06
C TYR A 188 -2.29 15.71 16.62
N LEU A 189 -2.34 14.64 17.39
CA LEU A 189 -3.21 13.49 17.08
C LEU A 189 -4.70 13.80 17.26
N ASP A 190 -5.06 14.72 18.14
CA ASP A 190 -6.44 15.18 18.28
C ASP A 190 -6.90 15.95 17.05
N HIS A 191 -6.09 16.91 16.60
CA HIS A 191 -6.35 17.66 15.36
C HIS A 191 -6.39 16.75 14.13
N PHE A 192 -5.44 15.79 14.06
CA PHE A 192 -5.42 14.82 12.97
C PHE A 192 -6.71 13.99 12.94
N ARG A 193 -7.16 13.51 14.10
CA ARG A 193 -8.40 12.73 14.24
C ARG A 193 -9.63 13.54 13.79
N GLU A 194 -9.73 14.79 14.24
CA GLU A 194 -10.81 15.70 13.85
C GLU A 194 -10.84 15.92 12.33
N ALA A 195 -9.68 16.21 11.72
CA ALA A 195 -9.58 16.43 10.28
C ALA A 195 -9.88 15.14 9.47
N ALA A 196 -9.42 13.99 9.94
CA ALA A 196 -9.73 12.70 9.33
C ALA A 196 -11.22 12.36 9.46
N TRP A 197 -11.81 12.57 10.65
CA TRP A 197 -13.23 12.34 10.87
C TRP A 197 -14.09 13.23 9.98
N ASP A 198 -13.79 14.53 9.89
CA ASP A 198 -14.48 15.46 8.98
C ASP A 198 -14.40 15.01 7.53
N LEU A 199 -13.22 14.54 7.09
CA LEU A 199 -13.02 13.99 5.75
C LEU A 199 -13.92 12.77 5.50
N PHE A 200 -13.91 11.79 6.41
CA PHE A 200 -14.72 10.56 6.28
C PHE A 200 -16.20 10.85 6.37
N ARG A 201 -16.65 11.70 7.30
CA ARG A 201 -18.04 12.14 7.44
C ARG A 201 -18.56 12.78 6.15
N ASP A 202 -17.76 13.68 5.55
CA ASP A 202 -18.17 14.43 4.37
C ASP A 202 -18.14 13.59 3.08
N THR A 203 -17.54 12.35 3.11
CA THR A 203 -17.26 11.62 1.87
C THR A 203 -17.57 10.13 1.93
N LEU A 204 -17.36 9.44 3.03
CA LEU A 204 -17.41 7.97 3.09
C LEU A 204 -18.44 7.42 4.08
N TYR A 205 -18.77 8.18 5.13
CA TYR A 205 -19.77 7.75 6.11
C TYR A 205 -21.17 7.91 5.55
N ASP A 206 -22.04 7.01 5.96
CA ASP A 206 -23.46 7.10 5.64
C ASP A 206 -24.12 8.22 6.49
N GLU A 207 -25.03 8.97 5.89
CA GLU A 207 -25.82 9.96 6.63
C GLU A 207 -26.78 9.24 7.58
N VAL A 208 -26.68 9.55 8.86
CA VAL A 208 -27.63 9.06 9.88
C VAL A 208 -28.84 9.98 9.85
N GLY A 209 -29.94 9.52 9.24
CA GLY A 209 -31.21 10.27 9.25
C GLY A 209 -31.85 10.25 10.63
N ASP A 210 -32.58 11.32 10.98
CA ASP A 210 -33.31 11.45 12.27
C ASP A 210 -34.35 10.33 12.52
N GLU A 211 -34.73 9.57 11.50
CA GLU A 211 -35.73 8.48 11.55
C GLU A 211 -35.09 7.08 11.31
N ALA A 212 -33.77 6.96 11.33
CA ALA A 212 -33.11 5.68 11.09
C ALA A 212 -33.43 4.70 12.24
N ASP A 213 -34.08 3.59 11.90
CA ASP A 213 -34.26 2.46 12.82
C ASP A 213 -32.86 1.88 13.15
N PRO A 214 -32.39 1.96 14.40
CA PRO A 214 -31.06 1.48 14.77
C PRO A 214 -30.87 -0.03 14.60
N ALA A 215 -31.91 -0.77 14.18
CA ALA A 215 -31.89 -2.21 13.94
C ALA A 215 -31.89 -2.61 12.44
N GLY A 216 -31.87 -1.67 11.51
CA GLY A 216 -32.30 -1.94 10.13
C GLY A 216 -31.23 -2.03 9.04
N GLU A 217 -30.10 -1.40 9.14
CA GLU A 217 -29.00 -1.50 8.13
C GLU A 217 -27.65 -1.37 8.82
N ASP A 218 -26.64 -2.09 8.35
CA ASP A 218 -25.22 -1.93 8.72
C ASP A 218 -24.71 -0.56 8.23
N LEU A 219 -25.05 0.50 8.98
CA LEU A 219 -24.61 1.84 8.68
C LEU A 219 -23.11 1.98 8.91
N PHE A 220 -22.39 2.34 7.87
CA PHE A 220 -20.97 2.67 7.97
C PHE A 220 -20.82 4.13 8.42
N SER A 221 -20.96 4.34 9.72
CA SER A 221 -20.83 5.64 10.38
C SER A 221 -20.22 5.43 11.77
N PHE A 222 -19.32 6.32 12.18
CA PHE A 222 -18.57 6.21 13.42
C PHE A 222 -18.49 7.56 14.11
N ASP A 223 -18.57 7.55 15.43
CA ASP A 223 -18.32 8.72 16.25
C ASP A 223 -16.83 9.11 16.21
N LEU A 224 -16.55 10.40 16.46
CA LEU A 224 -15.18 10.95 16.46
C LEU A 224 -14.21 10.16 17.35
N MET A 225 -14.66 9.62 18.46
CA MET A 225 -13.85 8.91 19.46
C MET A 225 -13.98 7.39 19.39
N ASP A 226 -14.59 6.84 18.34
CA ASP A 226 -14.68 5.39 18.17
C ASP A 226 -13.33 4.81 17.79
N ASP A 227 -12.73 4.01 18.68
CA ASP A 227 -11.39 3.43 18.51
C ASP A 227 -11.30 2.46 17.32
N ASN A 228 -12.42 1.91 16.84
CA ASN A 228 -12.47 0.99 15.71
C ASN A 228 -12.69 1.70 14.37
N ALA A 229 -12.88 3.01 14.38
CA ALA A 229 -13.18 3.76 13.19
C ALA A 229 -11.96 3.88 12.24
N PRO A 230 -12.17 3.84 10.91
CA PRO A 230 -11.08 3.93 9.93
C PRO A 230 -10.36 5.29 9.94
N HIS A 231 -10.98 6.33 10.50
CA HIS A 231 -10.39 7.66 10.65
C HIS A 231 -9.46 7.77 11.87
N GLN A 232 -9.45 6.79 12.77
CA GLN A 232 -8.55 6.85 13.95
C GLN A 232 -7.08 6.85 13.52
N PRO A 233 -6.26 7.78 14.08
CA PRO A 233 -4.87 7.89 13.69
C PRO A 233 -4.03 6.74 14.23
N ILE A 234 -3.38 6.00 13.35
CA ILE A 234 -2.32 5.05 13.69
C ILE A 234 -1.01 5.82 13.64
N PRO A 235 -0.37 6.16 14.77
CA PRO A 235 0.76 7.07 14.74
C PRO A 235 2.08 6.40 14.36
N VAL A 236 2.82 7.06 13.46
CA VAL A 236 4.24 6.85 13.19
C VAL A 236 4.96 8.13 13.58
N TYR A 237 5.79 8.06 14.62
CA TYR A 237 6.45 9.24 15.18
C TYR A 237 7.67 9.65 14.36
N TRP A 238 7.83 10.95 14.17
CA TRP A 238 9.04 11.48 13.57
C TRP A 238 10.26 11.22 14.44
N ASN A 239 11.33 10.72 13.82
CA ASN A 239 12.62 10.54 14.46
C ASN A 239 13.74 10.91 13.51
N GLU A 240 14.70 11.70 13.98
CA GLU A 240 15.85 12.15 13.19
C GLU A 240 16.70 10.98 12.67
N GLY A 241 16.80 9.89 13.44
CA GLY A 241 17.52 8.68 13.04
C GLY A 241 16.93 7.94 11.84
N LEU A 242 15.68 8.28 11.43
CA LEU A 242 15.04 7.76 10.23
C LEU A 242 15.17 8.69 9.01
N ALA A 243 15.71 9.90 9.20
CA ALA A 243 16.00 10.79 8.09
C ALA A 243 17.26 10.32 7.35
N ALA A 244 17.15 10.14 6.05
CA ALA A 244 18.29 9.72 5.19
C ALA A 244 18.86 8.31 5.49
N VAL A 245 18.00 7.35 5.80
CA VAL A 245 18.37 5.94 5.94
C VAL A 245 18.73 5.38 4.56
N SER A 246 19.93 4.81 4.42
CA SER A 246 20.37 4.14 3.19
C SER A 246 20.02 2.65 3.17
N LEU A 247 20.13 1.98 4.32
CA LEU A 247 19.74 0.58 4.49
C LEU A 247 19.09 0.42 5.88
N LEU A 248 17.91 -0.18 5.92
CA LEU A 248 17.14 -0.37 7.17
C LEU A 248 17.89 -1.20 8.20
N GLN A 249 18.72 -2.17 7.79
CA GLN A 249 19.55 -2.98 8.69
C GLN A 249 20.55 -2.16 9.54
N HIS A 250 20.80 -0.90 9.17
CA HIS A 250 21.71 -0.02 9.90
C HIS A 250 20.99 0.93 10.86
N VAL A 251 19.67 0.87 10.91
CA VAL A 251 18.89 1.69 11.85
C VAL A 251 18.89 1.02 13.22
N ASP A 252 19.13 1.83 14.26
CA ASP A 252 19.11 1.36 15.63
C ASP A 252 17.69 0.92 16.04
N ASP A 253 17.55 -0.24 16.66
CA ASP A 253 16.27 -0.81 17.11
C ASP A 253 15.49 0.15 18.02
N SER A 254 16.18 0.94 18.83
CA SER A 254 15.55 1.93 19.70
C SER A 254 14.87 3.06 18.93
N VAL A 255 15.43 3.43 17.77
CA VAL A 255 14.85 4.43 16.85
C VAL A 255 13.58 3.88 16.20
N VAL A 256 13.64 2.64 15.70
CA VAL A 256 12.50 1.93 15.13
C VAL A 256 11.42 1.74 16.19
N GLY A 257 11.80 1.23 17.36
CA GLY A 257 10.88 1.02 18.48
C GLY A 257 10.17 2.30 18.90
N TYR A 258 10.90 3.43 18.98
CA TYR A 258 10.27 4.71 19.30
C TYR A 258 9.27 5.15 18.22
N ALA A 259 9.67 5.10 16.95
CA ALA A 259 8.86 5.64 15.86
C ALA A 259 7.62 4.79 15.56
N TYR A 260 7.76 3.47 15.63
CA TYR A 260 6.75 2.54 15.09
C TYR A 260 6.01 1.71 16.13
N HIS A 261 6.32 1.76 17.43
CA HIS A 261 5.75 0.85 18.42
C HIS A 261 4.21 0.79 18.42
N ARG A 262 3.53 1.92 18.23
CA ARG A 262 2.06 1.95 18.14
C ARG A 262 1.54 1.42 16.82
N PHE A 263 2.22 1.72 15.73
CA PHE A 263 1.89 1.18 14.42
C PHE A 263 2.04 -0.34 14.40
N LEU A 264 3.16 -0.86 14.91
CA LEU A 264 3.40 -2.30 14.99
C LEU A 264 2.39 -3.00 15.90
N GLY A 265 2.07 -2.43 17.04
CA GLY A 265 1.04 -2.98 17.93
C GLY A 265 -0.36 -3.02 17.29
N TRP A 266 -0.71 -2.00 16.51
CA TRP A 266 -1.94 -2.01 15.72
C TRP A 266 -1.88 -3.09 14.62
N PHE A 267 -0.77 -3.18 13.90
CA PHE A 267 -0.58 -4.14 12.82
C PHE A 267 -0.67 -5.59 13.31
N ASP A 268 -0.02 -5.91 14.42
CA ASP A 268 -0.08 -7.24 15.06
C ASP A 268 -1.51 -7.59 15.48
N GLY A 269 -2.24 -6.64 16.05
CA GLY A 269 -3.64 -6.82 16.42
C GLY A 269 -4.54 -7.07 15.19
N TRP A 270 -4.32 -6.33 14.12
CA TRP A 270 -5.06 -6.48 12.87
C TRP A 270 -4.75 -7.82 12.19
N MET A 271 -3.48 -8.24 12.13
CA MET A 271 -3.08 -9.55 11.59
C MET A 271 -3.71 -10.71 12.38
N SER A 272 -3.72 -10.62 13.71
CA SER A 272 -4.34 -11.63 14.56
C SER A 272 -5.85 -11.78 14.30
N GLN A 273 -6.55 -10.70 13.98
CA GLN A 273 -7.97 -10.75 13.61
C GLN A 273 -8.18 -11.46 12.26
N LEU A 274 -7.29 -11.25 11.29
CA LEU A 274 -7.36 -11.93 9.98
C LEU A 274 -7.11 -13.44 10.11
N GLU A 275 -6.19 -13.86 10.96
CA GLU A 275 -5.92 -15.27 11.24
C GLU A 275 -7.11 -15.96 11.92
N GLY A 276 -7.75 -15.27 12.88
CA GLY A 276 -8.93 -15.77 13.58
C GLY A 276 -10.20 -15.82 12.71
N ALA A 277 -10.21 -15.11 11.58
CA ALA A 277 -11.33 -15.10 10.62
C ALA A 277 -11.20 -16.15 9.51
N LYS A 278 -10.08 -16.89 9.44
CA LYS A 278 -9.95 -18.02 8.49
C LYS A 278 -10.86 -19.16 8.97
N PRO A 279 -11.78 -19.69 8.11
CA PRO A 279 -12.76 -20.72 8.46
C PRO A 279 -12.11 -22.07 8.78
#